data_3fd17d9fa9714cdbae8ea13573c779d4
#
_entry.id   3fd17d9fa9714cdbae8ea13573c779d4
#
_cell.length_a   1.000
_cell.length_b   1.000
_cell.length_c   1.000
_cell.angle_alpha   90.00
_cell.angle_beta   90.00
_cell.angle_gamma   90.00
#
_symmetry.space_group_name_H-M   'P 1'
#
loop_
_entity.id
_entity.type
_entity.pdbx_description
1 polymer ?
#
loop_
_entity_poly.entity_id
_entity_poly.type
_entity_poly.pdbx_seq_one_letter_code
_entity_poly.pdbx_strand_id
1 'polypeptide(L)'
;MKLRKVLAVTLVAAMTMSMAACGGSNNTAGNGGTTDNNSAAADNSTTPATEAAAEESTEAAGGTVESKGTITVAASATPHAEILAAAKPILAEQGWDLEVTEFDDYVLPNEVVESGEMDANYFQHVPYLDSFNEEKGTHLVEVGKIHYEPFGIYPGTKSSLDDIADGDVIAVPNDTTNEARALLLL
;
A
#
# COMPACT_ATOMS: atom_id res chain seq x y z
N MET A 1 27.86 38.67 26.57
CA MET A 1 27.31 39.24 27.81
C MET A 1 25.82 39.49 27.66
N LYS A 2 25.04 38.94 28.55
CA LYS A 2 23.58 38.96 28.83
C LYS A 2 22.82 37.69 28.47
N LEU A 3 22.81 36.82 29.45
CA LEU A 3 21.93 35.73 29.78
C LEU A 3 20.49 36.26 29.94
N ARG A 4 19.50 35.65 29.26
CA ARG A 4 18.09 35.75 29.66
C ARG A 4 17.49 34.38 29.80
N LYS A 5 17.27 34.06 31.07
CA LYS A 5 16.46 32.95 31.54
C LYS A 5 15.00 33.18 31.19
N VAL A 6 14.29 32.22 30.63
CA VAL A 6 12.83 32.21 30.60
C VAL A 6 12.33 30.84 31.05
N LEU A 7 11.75 30.91 32.10
CA LEU A 7 10.83 30.22 32.99
C LEU A 7 9.97 29.13 32.33
N ALA A 8 10.10 27.93 32.90
CA ALA A 8 9.18 26.81 32.68
C ALA A 8 7.86 27.08 33.40
N VAL A 9 6.75 26.89 32.70
CA VAL A 9 5.43 26.75 33.32
C VAL A 9 4.88 25.38 32.94
N THR A 10 4.96 24.46 33.90
CA THR A 10 4.25 23.18 33.90
C THR A 10 2.79 23.42 34.27
N LEU A 11 1.88 23.03 33.40
CA LEU A 11 0.47 22.92 33.74
C LEU A 11 0.07 21.44 33.66
N VAL A 12 -0.05 20.85 34.85
CA VAL A 12 -0.65 19.52 35.07
C VAL A 12 -2.16 19.73 35.20
N ALA A 13 -2.94 19.16 34.30
CA ALA A 13 -4.39 18.99 34.46
C ALA A 13 -4.72 17.50 34.45
N ALA A 14 -4.94 16.99 35.66
CA ALA A 14 -5.57 15.69 35.91
C ALA A 14 -7.07 15.80 35.61
N MET A 15 -7.63 14.89 34.79
CA MET A 15 -9.08 14.66 34.74
C MET A 15 -9.37 13.18 34.94
N THR A 16 -10.11 12.97 35.99
CA THR A 16 -10.56 11.74 36.63
C THR A 16 -11.65 11.03 35.82
N MET A 17 -11.61 9.70 35.94
CA MET A 17 -12.60 8.72 35.48
C MET A 17 -14.02 9.00 35.97
N SER A 18 -14.99 8.65 35.14
CA SER A 18 -16.30 8.22 35.61
C SER A 18 -16.77 7.02 34.79
N MET A 19 -16.78 5.86 35.45
CA MET A 19 -17.52 4.67 35.04
C MET A 19 -18.98 4.86 35.40
N ALA A 20 -19.88 4.51 34.49
CA ALA A 20 -21.26 4.15 34.83
C ALA A 20 -21.66 2.94 34.01
N ALA A 21 -21.81 1.83 34.70
CA ALA A 21 -22.42 0.60 34.25
C ALA A 21 -23.93 0.63 34.61
N CYS A 22 -24.75 0.09 33.72
CA CYS A 22 -26.08 -0.55 33.94
C CYS A 22 -26.59 -0.95 32.56
N GLY A 23 -26.95 -2.16 32.18
CA GLY A 23 -27.62 -3.19 32.94
C GLY A 23 -29.05 -3.41 32.38
N GLY A 24 -29.37 -4.63 31.95
CA GLY A 24 -30.74 -5.11 31.73
C GLY A 24 -31.11 -5.34 30.26
N SER A 25 -31.18 -6.52 29.78
CA SER A 25 -32.03 -7.71 29.96
C SER A 25 -33.36 -7.71 29.18
N ASN A 26 -33.51 -8.82 28.44
CA ASN A 26 -34.74 -9.57 28.13
C ASN A 26 -35.68 -8.98 27.06
N ASN A 27 -36.27 -9.72 26.23
CA ASN A 27 -36.83 -11.06 26.03
C ASN A 27 -37.58 -11.04 24.69
N THR A 28 -37.63 -12.04 23.97
CA THR A 28 -38.44 -13.25 23.88
C THR A 28 -39.19 -13.36 22.55
N ALA A 29 -39.04 -14.51 21.95
CA ALA A 29 -39.97 -15.37 21.22
C ALA A 29 -40.53 -14.84 19.87
N GLY A 30 -40.61 -15.64 18.87
CA GLY A 30 -40.87 -17.05 18.76
C GLY A 30 -41.15 -17.46 17.33
N ASN A 31 -40.98 -18.71 17.12
CA ASN A 31 -41.76 -19.63 16.29
C ASN A 31 -41.60 -19.48 14.77
N GLY A 32 -41.27 -20.48 14.03
CA GLY A 32 -41.46 -21.91 14.04
C GLY A 32 -41.53 -22.36 12.60
N GLY A 33 -41.08 -23.54 12.31
CA GLY A 33 -41.37 -24.15 11.01
C GLY A 33 -40.26 -25.06 10.52
N THR A 34 -40.27 -26.22 11.13
CA THR A 34 -39.81 -27.54 10.71
C THR A 34 -40.03 -27.85 9.22
N THR A 35 -39.10 -28.50 8.55
CA THR A 35 -39.29 -29.82 7.99
C THR A 35 -37.99 -30.46 7.54
N ASP A 36 -37.88 -31.69 8.03
CA ASP A 36 -36.93 -32.75 7.77
C ASP A 36 -36.84 -33.18 6.31
N ASN A 37 -35.70 -33.75 5.95
CA ASN A 37 -35.44 -35.15 5.54
C ASN A 37 -34.17 -35.24 4.76
N ASN A 38 -33.24 -35.92 5.25
CA ASN A 38 -32.95 -37.36 5.35
C ASN A 38 -32.08 -37.89 4.19
N SER A 39 -30.94 -38.35 4.61
CA SER A 39 -30.31 -39.67 4.31
C SER A 39 -29.82 -39.97 2.88
N ALA A 40 -28.58 -40.21 2.69
CA ALA A 40 -28.00 -41.55 2.74
C ALA A 40 -26.54 -41.54 2.33
N ALA A 41 -25.78 -42.31 3.06
CA ALA A 41 -24.41 -42.68 2.86
C ALA A 41 -24.23 -43.58 1.64
N ALA A 42 -23.06 -43.45 1.00
CA ALA A 42 -22.39 -44.64 0.43
C ALA A 42 -20.88 -44.35 0.35
N ASP A 43 -20.22 -45.08 1.19
CA ASP A 43 -18.83 -45.50 1.19
C ASP A 43 -18.40 -46.08 -0.18
N ASN A 44 -17.26 -45.65 -0.68
CA ASN A 44 -16.36 -46.58 -1.35
C ASN A 44 -14.92 -46.12 -1.35
N SER A 45 -14.14 -46.78 -0.52
CA SER A 45 -12.71 -46.88 -0.47
C SER A 45 -12.16 -47.51 -1.75
N THR A 46 -11.19 -46.84 -2.38
CA THR A 46 -10.10 -47.56 -3.06
C THR A 46 -8.90 -46.63 -3.27
N THR A 47 -7.85 -46.81 -2.51
CA THR A 47 -6.45 -46.59 -2.91
C THR A 47 -5.97 -47.91 -3.52
N PRO A 48 -5.09 -47.99 -4.55
CA PRO A 48 -3.74 -47.48 -4.53
C PRO A 48 -3.18 -47.05 -5.90
N ALA A 49 -2.14 -46.26 -5.93
CA ALA A 49 -0.87 -46.64 -6.57
C ALA A 49 0.03 -45.41 -6.68
N THR A 50 1.09 -45.51 -6.00
CA THR A 50 2.37 -44.82 -6.10
C THR A 50 2.82 -44.71 -7.56
N GLU A 51 3.06 -43.46 -8.03
CA GLU A 51 3.99 -43.25 -9.12
C GLU A 51 4.84 -42.06 -8.78
N ALA A 52 6.07 -42.35 -8.40
CA ALA A 52 7.13 -41.38 -8.15
C ALA A 52 7.53 -40.75 -9.49
N ALA A 53 7.10 -39.53 -9.74
CA ALA A 53 7.73 -38.70 -10.75
C ALA A 53 9.00 -38.10 -10.11
N ALA A 54 10.14 -38.55 -10.61
CA ALA A 54 11.44 -38.01 -10.31
C ALA A 54 11.44 -36.51 -10.72
N GLU A 55 11.52 -35.63 -9.75
CA GLU A 55 11.91 -34.25 -9.99
C GLU A 55 13.38 -34.27 -10.42
N GLU A 56 13.58 -34.08 -11.70
CA GLU A 56 14.88 -33.83 -12.28
C GLU A 56 15.29 -32.43 -11.84
N SER A 57 16.00 -32.38 -10.72
CA SER A 57 16.73 -31.23 -10.26
C SER A 57 17.76 -30.85 -11.32
N THR A 58 17.42 -29.94 -12.20
CA THR A 58 18.42 -29.23 -13.00
C THR A 58 19.20 -28.35 -12.04
N GLU A 59 20.29 -28.88 -11.56
CA GLU A 59 21.36 -28.18 -10.90
C GLU A 59 21.95 -27.19 -11.92
N ALA A 60 21.37 -25.97 -11.96
CA ALA A 60 22.02 -24.86 -12.65
C ALA A 60 23.29 -24.55 -11.87
N ALA A 61 24.43 -24.74 -12.52
CA ALA A 61 25.73 -24.33 -12.03
C ALA A 61 25.77 -22.80 -11.85
N GLY A 62 25.19 -22.33 -10.76
CA GLY A 62 25.24 -20.96 -10.30
C GLY A 62 26.40 -20.84 -9.31
N GLY A 63 27.46 -20.13 -9.69
CA GLY A 63 28.43 -19.66 -8.72
C GLY A 63 27.66 -18.93 -7.61
N THR A 64 27.95 -19.21 -6.35
CA THR A 64 27.35 -18.52 -5.20
C THR A 64 27.70 -17.04 -5.29
N VAL A 65 26.71 -16.22 -5.65
CA VAL A 65 26.86 -14.76 -5.62
C VAL A 65 26.94 -14.34 -4.14
N GLU A 66 27.97 -13.60 -3.78
CA GLU A 66 28.10 -13.10 -2.42
C GLU A 66 26.94 -12.15 -2.08
N SER A 67 26.27 -12.40 -0.97
CA SER A 67 25.16 -11.53 -0.51
C SER A 67 25.69 -10.16 -0.12
N LYS A 68 25.11 -9.12 -0.68
CA LYS A 68 25.39 -7.70 -0.38
C LYS A 68 24.40 -7.10 0.62
N GLY A 69 23.30 -7.79 0.89
CA GLY A 69 22.25 -7.35 1.79
C GLY A 69 20.87 -7.22 1.13
N THR A 70 19.95 -6.64 1.87
CA THR A 70 18.57 -6.39 1.45
C THR A 70 18.38 -4.91 1.17
N ILE A 71 17.59 -4.59 0.14
CA ILE A 71 17.10 -3.24 -0.17
C ILE A 71 15.59 -3.27 0.04
N THR A 72 15.08 -2.38 0.88
CA THR A 72 13.65 -2.26 1.18
C THR A 72 13.05 -1.07 0.46
N VAL A 73 11.95 -1.27 -0.28
CA VAL A 73 11.34 -0.22 -1.10
C VAL A 73 9.84 -0.13 -0.85
N ALA A 74 9.36 1.07 -0.51
CA ALA A 74 7.94 1.41 -0.46
C ALA A 74 7.45 1.76 -1.87
N ALA A 75 6.36 1.14 -2.35
CA ALA A 75 5.87 1.37 -3.71
C ALA A 75 4.34 1.38 -3.78
N SER A 76 3.78 2.05 -4.80
CA SER A 76 2.39 1.81 -5.19
C SER A 76 2.29 0.49 -5.96
N ALA A 77 1.14 -0.18 -5.86
CA ALA A 77 0.94 -1.49 -6.48
C ALA A 77 1.20 -1.50 -7.99
N THR A 78 0.55 -0.60 -8.72
CA THR A 78 0.64 -0.50 -10.18
C THR A 78 1.00 0.93 -10.61
N PRO A 79 1.97 1.13 -11.50
CA PRO A 79 2.86 0.12 -12.13
C PRO A 79 4.15 -0.14 -11.32
N HIS A 80 4.36 0.53 -10.20
CA HIS A 80 5.64 0.63 -9.52
C HIS A 80 6.13 -0.70 -8.94
N ALA A 81 5.29 -1.40 -8.15
CA ALA A 81 5.65 -2.71 -7.60
C ALA A 81 5.84 -3.77 -8.70
N GLU A 82 5.09 -3.68 -9.81
CA GLU A 82 5.27 -4.57 -10.96
C GLU A 82 6.63 -4.37 -11.63
N ILE A 83 7.10 -3.12 -11.76
CA ILE A 83 8.43 -2.79 -12.29
C ILE A 83 9.52 -3.30 -11.34
N LEU A 84 9.35 -3.11 -10.03
CA LEU A 84 10.28 -3.64 -9.02
C LEU A 84 10.32 -5.16 -9.02
N ALA A 85 9.19 -5.84 -9.23
CA ALA A 85 9.16 -7.29 -9.37
C ALA A 85 10.00 -7.78 -10.55
N ALA A 86 10.02 -7.04 -11.67
CA ALA A 86 10.89 -7.34 -12.81
C ALA A 86 12.37 -7.05 -12.51
N ALA A 87 12.68 -6.10 -11.63
CA ALA A 87 14.05 -5.78 -11.22
C ALA A 87 14.61 -6.79 -10.19
N LYS A 88 13.76 -7.42 -9.39
CA LYS A 88 14.16 -8.34 -8.32
C LYS A 88 15.13 -9.44 -8.76
N PRO A 89 14.88 -10.24 -9.81
CA PRO A 89 15.83 -11.27 -10.26
C PRO A 89 17.15 -10.67 -10.72
N ILE A 90 17.15 -9.49 -11.35
CA ILE A 90 18.37 -8.82 -11.83
C ILE A 90 19.24 -8.39 -10.65
N LEU A 91 18.63 -7.91 -9.58
CA LEU A 91 19.33 -7.53 -8.35
C LEU A 91 19.88 -8.76 -7.62
N ALA A 92 19.09 -9.86 -7.60
CA ALA A 92 19.55 -11.11 -7.01
C ALA A 92 20.81 -11.67 -7.69
N GLU A 93 20.92 -11.59 -9.01
CA GLU A 93 22.14 -11.94 -9.76
C GLU A 93 23.35 -11.10 -9.36
N GLN A 94 23.12 -9.93 -8.77
CA GLN A 94 24.15 -9.03 -8.27
C GLN A 94 24.43 -9.17 -6.77
N GLY A 95 23.72 -10.06 -6.09
CA GLY A 95 23.85 -10.32 -4.66
C GLY A 95 22.95 -9.48 -3.76
N TRP A 96 22.01 -8.72 -4.32
CA TRP A 96 21.04 -7.94 -3.55
C TRP A 96 19.71 -8.67 -3.43
N ASP A 97 19.12 -8.67 -2.24
CA ASP A 97 17.73 -9.06 -2.06
C ASP A 97 16.85 -7.80 -2.07
N LEU A 98 15.79 -7.78 -2.88
CA LEU A 98 14.85 -6.68 -2.97
C LEU A 98 13.55 -7.05 -2.25
N GLU A 99 13.20 -6.30 -1.21
CA GLU A 99 11.94 -6.39 -0.52
C GLU A 99 11.06 -5.18 -0.85
N VAL A 100 9.84 -5.43 -1.32
CA VAL A 100 8.89 -4.38 -1.73
C VAL A 100 7.68 -4.44 -0.82
N THR A 101 7.33 -3.28 -0.23
CA THR A 101 6.09 -3.10 0.53
C THR A 101 5.17 -2.17 -0.25
N GLU A 102 3.94 -2.64 -0.51
CA GLU A 102 2.94 -1.87 -1.24
C GLU A 102 2.13 -0.98 -0.31
N PHE A 103 1.88 0.26 -0.76
CA PHE A 103 1.09 1.26 -0.07
C PHE A 103 0.00 1.79 -0.99
N ASP A 104 -1.18 2.05 -0.43
CA ASP A 104 -2.35 2.58 -1.15
C ASP A 104 -2.47 4.11 -1.05
N ASP A 105 -1.59 4.77 -0.30
CA ASP A 105 -1.58 6.21 -0.10
C ASP A 105 -0.24 6.83 -0.54
N TYR A 106 -0.20 8.18 -0.59
CA TYR A 106 0.97 8.94 -1.05
C TYR A 106 1.78 9.59 0.07
N VAL A 107 1.38 9.40 1.33
CA VAL A 107 2.04 9.99 2.51
C VAL A 107 3.02 9.00 3.13
N LEU A 108 2.54 7.81 3.47
CA LEU A 108 3.32 6.79 4.16
C LEU A 108 4.60 6.38 3.43
N PRO A 109 4.63 6.22 2.07
CA PRO A 109 5.88 5.88 1.37
C PRO A 109 7.01 6.89 1.60
N ASN A 110 6.69 8.16 1.78
CA ASN A 110 7.67 9.20 2.11
C ASN A 110 8.07 9.16 3.60
N GLU A 111 7.10 8.95 4.50
CA GLU A 111 7.35 8.94 5.94
C GLU A 111 8.24 7.77 6.38
N VAL A 112 8.04 6.57 5.81
CA VAL A 112 8.87 5.38 6.15
C VAL A 112 10.31 5.50 5.64
N VAL A 113 10.55 6.26 4.55
CA VAL A 113 11.90 6.53 4.07
C VAL A 113 12.55 7.66 4.86
N GLU A 114 11.83 8.74 5.17
CA GLU A 114 12.35 9.83 6.01
C GLU A 114 12.72 9.33 7.41
N SER A 115 11.95 8.41 7.99
CA SER A 115 12.25 7.81 9.29
C SER A 115 13.41 6.81 9.27
N GLY A 116 13.83 6.35 8.08
CA GLY A 116 14.84 5.31 7.91
C GLY A 116 14.31 3.88 8.17
N GLU A 117 13.00 3.69 8.18
CA GLU A 117 12.37 2.36 8.27
C GLU A 117 12.53 1.59 6.95
N MET A 118 12.54 2.29 5.83
CA MET A 118 12.81 1.76 4.50
C MET A 118 13.91 2.55 3.79
N ASP A 119 14.63 1.88 2.87
CA ASP A 119 15.77 2.47 2.18
C ASP A 119 15.36 3.45 1.08
N ALA A 120 14.24 3.18 0.39
CA ALA A 120 13.78 3.99 -0.73
C ALA A 120 12.25 3.89 -0.91
N ASN A 121 11.70 4.80 -1.71
CA ASN A 121 10.37 4.64 -2.28
C ASN A 121 10.37 4.79 -3.80
N TYR A 122 9.34 4.22 -4.41
CA TYR A 122 9.12 4.32 -5.85
C TYR A 122 7.62 4.44 -6.13
N PHE A 123 7.12 5.69 -6.26
CA PHE A 123 5.69 5.94 -6.51
C PHE A 123 5.39 7.33 -7.07
N GLN A 124 6.28 8.31 -6.89
CA GLN A 124 5.98 9.72 -7.05
C GLN A 124 6.73 10.38 -8.20
N HIS A 125 6.22 11.51 -8.67
CA HIS A 125 6.90 12.41 -9.58
C HIS A 125 7.58 13.56 -8.79
N VAL A 126 8.60 14.17 -9.39
CA VAL A 126 9.44 15.18 -8.73
C VAL A 126 8.64 16.33 -8.14
N PRO A 127 7.64 16.94 -8.82
CA PRO A 127 6.86 18.02 -8.22
C PRO A 127 6.13 17.65 -6.93
N TYR A 128 5.68 16.39 -6.79
CA TYR A 128 5.09 15.91 -5.55
C TYR A 128 6.14 15.75 -4.45
N LEU A 129 7.30 15.20 -4.76
CA LEU A 129 8.42 15.08 -3.82
C LEU A 129 8.85 16.44 -3.27
N ASP A 130 9.00 17.43 -4.15
CA ASP A 130 9.39 18.79 -3.75
C ASP A 130 8.34 19.43 -2.84
N SER A 131 7.06 19.33 -3.22
CA SER A 131 5.93 19.82 -2.42
C SER A 131 5.85 19.12 -1.06
N PHE A 132 6.03 17.80 -1.02
CA PHE A 132 6.01 17.04 0.21
C PHE A 132 7.15 17.45 1.16
N ASN A 133 8.37 17.59 0.64
CA ASN A 133 9.52 18.07 1.42
C ASN A 133 9.27 19.44 2.00
N GLU A 134 8.71 20.38 1.21
CA GLU A 134 8.40 21.73 1.67
C GLU A 134 7.31 21.75 2.76
N GLU A 135 6.23 21.00 2.54
CA GLU A 135 5.07 21.01 3.44
C GLU A 135 5.32 20.24 4.74
N LYS A 136 6.05 19.13 4.68
CA LYS A 136 6.30 18.26 5.82
C LYS A 136 7.65 18.48 6.49
N GLY A 137 8.55 19.21 5.84
CA GLY A 137 9.91 19.44 6.34
C GLY A 137 10.79 18.19 6.24
N THR A 138 10.52 17.31 5.26
CA THR A 138 11.31 16.10 4.97
C THR A 138 12.51 16.43 4.10
N HIS A 139 13.46 15.47 4.00
CA HIS A 139 14.76 15.67 3.34
C HIS A 139 15.00 14.64 2.22
N LEU A 140 13.93 14.08 1.67
CA LEU A 140 14.00 13.06 0.64
C LEU A 140 14.59 13.62 -0.65
N VAL A 141 15.38 12.82 -1.37
CA VAL A 141 16.04 13.20 -2.61
C VAL A 141 15.70 12.26 -3.74
N GLU A 142 15.57 12.79 -4.96
CA GLU A 142 15.49 11.99 -6.17
C GLU A 142 16.81 11.29 -6.44
N VAL A 143 16.80 9.97 -6.58
CA VAL A 143 17.99 9.17 -6.93
C VAL A 143 17.97 8.67 -8.37
N GLY A 144 16.83 8.72 -9.05
CA GLY A 144 16.68 8.32 -10.45
C GLY A 144 15.27 8.50 -10.98
N LYS A 145 15.18 8.64 -12.31
CA LYS A 145 13.92 8.70 -13.06
C LYS A 145 13.75 7.41 -13.84
N ILE A 146 12.69 6.67 -13.56
CA ILE A 146 12.51 5.31 -14.07
C ILE A 146 11.55 5.30 -15.27
N HIS A 147 10.37 5.94 -15.15
CA HIS A 147 9.36 5.99 -16.21
C HIS A 147 8.58 7.29 -16.18
N TYR A 148 7.75 7.49 -17.19
CA TYR A 148 6.85 8.63 -17.32
C TYR A 148 5.41 8.13 -17.40
N GLU A 149 4.52 8.73 -16.62
CA GLU A 149 3.08 8.46 -16.65
C GLU A 149 2.36 9.66 -17.26
N PRO A 150 1.83 9.53 -18.49
CA PRO A 150 1.00 10.56 -19.09
C PRO A 150 -0.33 10.66 -18.35
N PHE A 151 -0.79 11.88 -18.12
CA PHE A 151 -2.10 12.11 -17.56
C PHE A 151 -3.17 11.85 -18.62
N GLY A 152 -4.32 11.29 -18.24
CA GLY A 152 -5.39 10.93 -19.17
C GLY A 152 -6.78 11.22 -18.60
N ILE A 153 -7.75 11.40 -19.50
CA ILE A 153 -9.18 11.47 -19.17
C ILE A 153 -9.77 10.08 -19.41
N TYR A 154 -10.41 9.54 -18.40
CA TYR A 154 -10.99 8.19 -18.41
C TYR A 154 -12.51 8.25 -18.33
N PRO A 155 -13.23 7.32 -18.96
CA PRO A 155 -14.68 7.26 -18.88
C PRO A 155 -15.15 6.96 -17.45
N GLY A 156 -16.20 7.67 -17.05
CA GLY A 156 -16.95 7.42 -15.81
C GLY A 156 -18.37 6.97 -16.14
N THR A 157 -19.37 7.76 -15.76
CA THR A 157 -20.78 7.55 -16.15
C THR A 157 -21.03 7.89 -17.61
N LYS A 158 -20.15 8.70 -18.22
CA LYS A 158 -20.18 9.06 -19.64
C LYS A 158 -19.02 8.40 -20.37
N SER A 159 -19.23 7.97 -21.58
CA SER A 159 -18.25 7.24 -22.39
C SER A 159 -17.55 8.09 -23.44
N SER A 160 -18.02 9.31 -23.68
CA SER A 160 -17.46 10.27 -24.64
C SER A 160 -17.34 11.64 -24.02
N LEU A 161 -16.31 12.40 -24.42
CA LEU A 161 -16.16 13.80 -24.07
C LEU A 161 -17.29 14.67 -24.66
N ASP A 162 -17.83 14.27 -25.80
CA ASP A 162 -18.93 14.97 -26.46
C ASP A 162 -20.27 14.88 -25.69
N ASP A 163 -20.37 13.93 -24.75
CA ASP A 163 -21.53 13.75 -23.89
C ASP A 163 -21.50 14.59 -22.63
N ILE A 164 -20.39 15.29 -22.36
CA ILE A 164 -20.22 16.14 -21.17
C ILE A 164 -21.07 17.40 -21.34
N ALA A 165 -21.86 17.72 -20.32
CA ALA A 165 -22.77 18.85 -20.30
C ALA A 165 -22.63 19.69 -19.01
N ASP A 166 -23.18 20.88 -19.03
CA ASP A 166 -23.22 21.77 -17.87
C ASP A 166 -23.85 21.06 -16.67
N GLY A 167 -23.15 21.06 -15.55
CA GLY A 167 -23.55 20.40 -14.31
C GLY A 167 -23.02 18.96 -14.13
N ASP A 168 -22.31 18.41 -15.10
CA ASP A 168 -21.61 17.14 -14.91
C ASP A 168 -20.42 17.29 -13.94
N VAL A 169 -20.12 16.22 -13.22
CA VAL A 169 -19.04 16.17 -12.22
C VAL A 169 -17.86 15.40 -12.77
N ILE A 170 -16.69 16.01 -12.74
CA ILE A 170 -15.43 15.40 -13.14
C ILE A 170 -14.60 15.15 -11.89
N ALA A 171 -14.16 13.91 -11.67
CA ALA A 171 -13.25 13.57 -10.60
C ALA A 171 -11.81 13.92 -10.99
N VAL A 172 -11.12 14.62 -10.10
CA VAL A 172 -9.70 14.95 -10.23
C VAL A 172 -8.94 14.46 -9.00
N PRO A 173 -7.60 14.26 -9.09
CA PRO A 173 -6.78 13.96 -7.91
C PRO A 173 -6.93 15.06 -6.84
N ASN A 174 -6.80 14.67 -5.58
CA ASN A 174 -6.93 15.60 -4.45
C ASN A 174 -5.60 16.17 -3.94
N ASP A 175 -4.47 15.74 -4.50
CA ASP A 175 -3.18 16.36 -4.26
C ASP A 175 -2.96 17.53 -5.23
N THR A 176 -2.38 18.62 -4.74
CA THR A 176 -2.25 19.89 -5.47
C THR A 176 -1.48 19.76 -6.78
N THR A 177 -0.49 18.87 -6.83
CA THR A 177 0.38 18.71 -8.00
C THR A 177 -0.30 17.94 -9.13
N ASN A 178 -1.05 16.89 -8.83
CA ASN A 178 -1.79 16.12 -9.84
C ASN A 178 -3.14 16.77 -10.17
N GLU A 179 -3.80 17.47 -9.22
CA GLU A 179 -4.96 18.30 -9.53
C GLU A 179 -4.62 19.35 -10.58
N ALA A 180 -3.49 20.07 -10.41
CA ALA A 180 -3.02 21.05 -11.38
C ALA A 180 -2.81 20.44 -12.78
N ARG A 181 -2.25 19.22 -12.87
CA ARG A 181 -2.09 18.49 -14.14
C ARG A 181 -3.43 18.13 -14.77
N ALA A 182 -4.41 17.71 -13.97
CA ALA A 182 -5.75 17.41 -14.43
C ALA A 182 -6.44 18.64 -15.01
N LEU A 183 -6.38 19.78 -14.29
CA LEU A 183 -6.99 21.04 -14.73
C LEU A 183 -6.34 21.61 -16.01
N LEU A 184 -5.04 21.36 -16.22
CA LEU A 184 -4.36 21.76 -17.46
C LEU A 184 -4.76 20.90 -18.66
N LEU A 185 -5.27 19.68 -18.43
CA LEU A 185 -5.71 18.78 -19.47
C LEU A 185 -7.15 19.07 -19.90
N LEU A 186 -8.00 19.57 -19.00
CA LEU A 186 -9.41 19.92 -19.23
C LEU A 186 -9.56 21.29 -19.90
#